data_fd8e8838b6c891a2235e5011963511e9
#
_entry.id   fd8e8838b6c891a2235e5011963511e9
#
_cell.length_a   1.000
_cell.length_b   1.000
_cell.length_c   1.000
_cell.angle_alpha   90.00
_cell.angle_beta   90.00
_cell.angle_gamma   90.00
#
_symmetry.space_group_name_H-M   'P 1'
#
loop_
_entity.id
_entity.type
_entity.pdbx_description
1 polymer ?
#
loop_
_entity_poly.entity_id
_entity_poly.type
_entity_poly.pdbx_seq_one_letter_code
_entity_poly.pdbx_strand_id
1 'polypeptide(L)'
;MTGKKTILIADDNPAIRHLFVLDLGQSGYDTVEAATGWEAVGKARATLPDLIIMDLAMPDGTGDEAIVSLKADPVTRDIPVIVLTALLGGPLVDRAIAAGAAEILHKPVSFRWLELVLQRHLSPQKQIHQIQ
;
A
#
# COMPACT_ATOMS: atom_id res chain seq x y z
N MET A 1 -12.24 -18.67 -11.94
CA MET A 1 -12.59 -17.45 -11.76
C MET A 1 -11.59 -16.58 -11.20
N THR A 2 -11.56 -15.52 -11.55
CA THR A 2 -10.60 -14.64 -11.08
C THR A 2 -11.13 -13.89 -9.93
N GLY A 3 -10.43 -13.93 -8.87
CA GLY A 3 -10.74 -13.13 -7.76
C GLY A 3 -10.38 -11.69 -8.03
N LYS A 4 -11.00 -10.81 -7.28
CA LYS A 4 -10.60 -9.43 -7.27
C LYS A 4 -9.25 -9.31 -6.60
N LYS A 5 -8.49 -8.29 -7.01
CA LYS A 5 -7.29 -7.95 -6.27
C LYS A 5 -7.66 -7.30 -4.96
N THR A 6 -6.88 -7.56 -3.93
CA THR A 6 -7.12 -7.05 -2.59
C THR A 6 -6.07 -6.02 -2.25
N ILE A 7 -6.53 -4.85 -1.78
CA ILE A 7 -5.67 -3.74 -1.38
C ILE A 7 -5.82 -3.54 0.12
N LEU A 8 -4.70 -3.54 0.84
CA LEU A 8 -4.71 -3.19 2.25
C LEU A 8 -4.41 -1.70 2.37
N ILE A 9 -5.24 -0.98 3.13
CA ILE A 9 -5.10 0.46 3.30
C ILE A 9 -4.80 0.74 4.75
N ALA A 10 -3.62 1.30 5.02
CA ALA A 10 -3.20 1.63 6.37
C ALA A 10 -3.12 3.14 6.52
N ASP A 11 -4.04 3.70 7.28
CA ASP A 11 -4.13 5.14 7.55
C ASP A 11 -4.88 5.29 8.86
N ASP A 12 -4.39 6.12 9.76
CA ASP A 12 -5.01 6.30 11.07
C ASP A 12 -6.28 7.15 11.01
N ASN A 13 -6.49 7.89 9.94
CA ASN A 13 -7.67 8.72 9.79
C ASN A 13 -8.81 7.89 9.19
N PRO A 14 -9.85 7.58 9.98
CA PRO A 14 -10.92 6.71 9.48
C PRO A 14 -11.72 7.32 8.33
N ALA A 15 -11.86 8.63 8.27
CA ALA A 15 -12.60 9.26 7.18
C ALA A 15 -11.85 9.11 5.86
N ILE A 16 -10.54 9.32 5.88
CA ILE A 16 -9.72 9.17 4.68
C ILE A 16 -9.70 7.70 4.27
N ARG A 17 -9.51 6.81 5.23
CA ARG A 17 -9.49 5.39 4.95
C ARG A 17 -10.79 4.93 4.31
N HIS A 18 -11.91 5.44 4.83
CA HIS A 18 -13.23 5.09 4.29
C HIS A 18 -13.41 5.56 2.85
N LEU A 19 -12.92 6.75 2.53
CA LEU A 19 -12.98 7.23 1.15
C LEU A 19 -12.23 6.30 0.19
N PHE A 20 -11.06 5.84 0.59
CA PHE A 20 -10.31 4.91 -0.25
C PHE A 20 -11.04 3.59 -0.40
N VAL A 21 -11.66 3.11 0.67
CA VAL A 21 -12.43 1.87 0.60
C VAL A 21 -13.56 2.00 -0.42
N LEU A 22 -14.28 3.12 -0.39
CA LEU A 22 -15.37 3.33 -1.33
C LEU A 22 -14.83 3.43 -2.77
N ASP A 23 -13.82 4.24 -2.98
CA ASP A 23 -13.29 4.45 -4.32
C ASP A 23 -12.70 3.17 -4.90
N LEU A 24 -11.93 2.45 -4.11
CA LEU A 24 -11.33 1.21 -4.59
C LEU A 24 -12.38 0.15 -4.82
N GLY A 25 -13.41 0.10 -3.97
CA GLY A 25 -14.51 -0.84 -4.17
C GLY A 25 -15.21 -0.60 -5.49
N GLN A 26 -15.42 0.67 -5.85
CA GLN A 26 -16.06 1.00 -7.12
C GLN A 26 -15.19 0.61 -8.31
N SER A 27 -13.90 0.56 -8.13
CA SER A 27 -12.98 0.16 -9.19
C SER A 27 -12.76 -1.35 -9.23
N GLY A 28 -13.45 -2.09 -8.40
CA GLY A 28 -13.41 -3.55 -8.45
C GLY A 28 -12.39 -4.21 -7.55
N TYR A 29 -11.84 -3.49 -6.56
CA TYR A 29 -10.89 -4.07 -5.61
C TYR A 29 -11.62 -4.47 -4.33
N ASP A 30 -11.15 -5.56 -3.72
CA ASP A 30 -11.48 -5.84 -2.33
C ASP A 30 -10.50 -5.07 -1.45
N THR A 31 -10.93 -4.70 -0.24
CA THR A 31 -10.10 -3.89 0.64
C THR A 31 -10.01 -4.49 2.02
N VAL A 32 -8.87 -4.25 2.66
CA VAL A 32 -8.63 -4.57 4.07
C VAL A 32 -8.11 -3.29 4.70
N GLU A 33 -8.56 -2.97 5.89
CA GLU A 33 -8.21 -1.71 6.55
C GLU A 33 -7.33 -1.94 7.77
N ALA A 34 -6.41 -1.01 8.00
CA ALA A 34 -5.58 -0.99 9.18
C ALA A 34 -5.44 0.45 9.65
N ALA A 35 -5.48 0.67 10.96
CA ALA A 35 -5.37 2.00 11.53
C ALA A 35 -3.97 2.31 12.05
N THR A 36 -3.11 1.30 12.14
CA THR A 36 -1.73 1.48 12.61
C THR A 36 -0.79 0.65 11.75
N GLY A 37 0.50 0.95 11.84
CA GLY A 37 1.50 0.18 11.11
C GLY A 37 1.54 -1.27 11.54
N TRP A 38 1.46 -1.52 12.84
CA TRP A 38 1.52 -2.90 13.32
C TRP A 38 0.26 -3.69 12.97
N GLU A 39 -0.88 -3.02 12.98
CA GLU A 39 -2.10 -3.67 12.50
C GLU A 39 -1.97 -4.04 11.04
N ALA A 40 -1.35 -3.16 10.24
CA ALA A 40 -1.13 -3.44 8.84
C ALA A 40 -0.25 -4.68 8.65
N VAL A 41 0.81 -4.80 9.45
CA VAL A 41 1.69 -5.96 9.37
C VAL A 41 0.92 -7.24 9.67
N GLY A 42 0.13 -7.23 10.75
CA GLY A 42 -0.64 -8.42 11.13
C GLY A 42 -1.66 -8.81 10.08
N LYS A 43 -2.37 -7.83 9.55
CA LYS A 43 -3.38 -8.10 8.53
C LYS A 43 -2.76 -8.51 7.20
N ALA A 44 -1.60 -7.96 6.86
CA ALA A 44 -0.92 -8.38 5.65
C ALA A 44 -0.52 -9.85 5.72
N ARG A 45 -0.02 -10.30 6.86
CA ARG A 45 0.30 -11.72 7.04
C ARG A 45 -0.93 -12.59 6.96
N ALA A 46 -2.04 -12.12 7.53
CA ALA A 46 -3.26 -12.92 7.61
C ALA A 46 -4.01 -12.99 6.28
N THR A 47 -4.02 -11.91 5.52
CA THR A 47 -4.86 -11.83 4.32
C THR A 47 -4.08 -11.87 3.02
N LEU A 48 -2.78 -11.63 3.06
CA LEU A 48 -1.91 -11.64 1.87
C LEU A 48 -2.48 -10.77 0.75
N PRO A 49 -2.63 -9.46 0.99
CA PRO A 49 -3.16 -8.59 -0.05
C PRO A 49 -2.21 -8.52 -1.24
N ASP A 50 -2.74 -8.06 -2.36
CA ASP A 50 -1.95 -7.92 -3.57
C ASP A 50 -1.10 -6.65 -3.55
N LEU A 51 -1.48 -5.67 -2.74
CA LEU A 51 -0.78 -4.41 -2.63
C LEU A 51 -1.17 -3.72 -1.33
N ILE A 52 -0.26 -2.94 -0.77
CA ILE A 52 -0.51 -2.20 0.45
C ILE A 52 -0.32 -0.71 0.18
N ILE A 53 -1.30 0.10 0.59
CA ILE A 53 -1.19 1.56 0.62
C ILE A 53 -0.91 1.93 2.07
N MET A 54 0.19 2.61 2.32
CA MET A 54 0.67 2.85 3.68
C MET A 54 0.94 4.33 3.90
N ASP A 55 0.32 4.91 4.93
CA ASP A 55 0.73 6.22 5.39
C ASP A 55 1.93 6.07 6.31
N LEU A 56 2.82 7.05 6.31
CA LEU A 56 4.00 7.01 7.18
C LEU A 56 3.73 7.55 8.56
N ALA A 57 2.88 8.58 8.65
CA ALA A 57 2.70 9.29 9.92
C ALA A 57 1.51 8.73 10.68
N MET A 58 1.69 7.58 11.30
CA MET A 58 0.67 6.96 12.13
C MET A 58 1.17 6.88 13.57
N PRO A 59 0.29 7.15 14.56
CA PRO A 59 0.76 7.25 15.94
C PRO A 59 1.31 5.95 16.52
N ASP A 60 0.70 4.82 16.22
CA ASP A 60 1.12 3.56 16.80
C ASP A 60 1.76 2.69 15.73
N GLY A 61 3.07 2.80 15.61
CA GLY A 61 3.80 2.08 14.58
C GLY A 61 3.80 2.84 13.28
N THR A 62 4.88 3.53 13.03
CA THR A 62 5.04 4.33 11.82
C THR A 62 5.12 3.44 10.59
N GLY A 63 4.76 4.03 9.46
CA GLY A 63 4.73 3.26 8.22
C GLY A 63 6.09 2.74 7.82
N ASP A 64 7.16 3.50 8.07
CA ASP A 64 8.50 3.05 7.73
C ASP A 64 8.89 1.80 8.51
N GLU A 65 8.55 1.74 9.80
CA GLU A 65 8.81 0.57 10.60
C GLU A 65 8.01 -0.63 10.12
N ALA A 66 6.77 -0.39 9.75
CA ALA A 66 5.93 -1.46 9.21
C ALA A 66 6.51 -2.01 7.91
N ILE A 67 7.02 -1.14 7.04
CA ILE A 67 7.62 -1.58 5.78
C ILE A 67 8.84 -2.45 6.05
N VAL A 68 9.68 -2.05 7.00
CA VAL A 68 10.84 -2.87 7.37
C VAL A 68 10.39 -4.26 7.77
N SER A 69 9.37 -4.33 8.63
CA SER A 69 8.85 -5.62 9.09
C SER A 69 8.30 -6.47 7.96
N LEU A 70 7.53 -5.83 7.06
CA LEU A 70 6.93 -6.55 5.93
C LEU A 70 8.01 -7.09 4.98
N LYS A 71 9.05 -6.31 4.75
CA LYS A 71 10.10 -6.72 3.80
C LYS A 71 11.07 -7.73 4.41
N ALA A 72 11.14 -7.81 5.73
CA ALA A 72 11.96 -8.81 6.40
C ALA A 72 11.29 -10.18 6.46
N ASP A 73 10.01 -10.26 6.20
CA ASP A 73 9.23 -11.47 6.34
C ASP A 73 9.04 -12.13 4.98
N PRO A 74 9.50 -13.36 4.79
CA PRO A 74 9.32 -14.04 3.50
C PRO A 74 7.87 -14.15 3.04
N VAL A 75 6.93 -14.12 3.98
CA VAL A 75 5.50 -14.25 3.66
C VAL A 75 4.97 -13.00 2.97
N THR A 76 5.48 -11.82 3.37
CA THR A 76 4.92 -10.54 2.90
C THR A 76 5.89 -9.72 2.05
N ARG A 77 7.14 -10.11 1.96
CA ARG A 77 8.16 -9.24 1.37
C ARG A 77 7.93 -8.90 -0.09
N ASP A 78 7.20 -9.74 -0.81
CA ASP A 78 6.97 -9.50 -2.24
C ASP A 78 5.72 -8.67 -2.51
N ILE A 79 4.97 -8.32 -1.47
CA ILE A 79 3.79 -7.47 -1.64
C ILE A 79 4.27 -6.03 -1.84
N PRO A 80 3.92 -5.39 -2.95
CA PRO A 80 4.36 -4.00 -3.15
C PRO A 80 3.68 -3.06 -2.17
N VAL A 81 4.46 -2.11 -1.64
CA VAL A 81 3.96 -1.10 -0.72
C VAL A 81 4.07 0.25 -1.39
N ILE A 82 2.94 0.92 -1.56
CA ILE A 82 2.86 2.28 -2.06
C ILE A 82 2.64 3.17 -0.86
N VAL A 83 3.55 4.10 -0.65
CA VAL A 83 3.41 5.06 0.44
C VAL A 83 2.58 6.23 -0.05
N LEU A 84 1.60 6.64 0.74
CA LEU A 84 0.75 7.78 0.44
C LEU A 84 0.75 8.66 1.66
N THR A 85 1.49 9.77 1.62
CA THR A 85 1.76 10.56 2.80
C THR A 85 1.69 12.05 2.52
N ALA A 86 1.36 12.85 3.56
CA ALA A 86 1.42 14.30 3.48
C ALA A 86 2.85 14.82 3.65
N LEU A 87 3.78 13.98 4.08
CA LEU A 87 5.17 14.40 4.27
C LEU A 87 5.83 14.62 2.91
N LEU A 88 6.52 15.74 2.76
CA LEU A 88 7.17 16.07 1.50
C LEU A 88 8.61 15.57 1.42
N GLY A 89 9.10 14.98 2.50
CA GLY A 89 10.45 14.45 2.56
C GLY A 89 10.81 14.22 4.01
N GLY A 90 12.09 14.08 4.29
CA GLY A 90 12.58 13.93 5.65
C GLY A 90 12.86 12.49 6.01
N PRO A 91 13.23 12.27 7.29
CA PRO A 91 13.75 10.96 7.72
C PRO A 91 12.79 9.81 7.51
N LEU A 92 11.47 10.03 7.73
CA LEU A 92 10.51 8.94 7.56
C LEU A 92 10.41 8.53 6.10
N VAL A 93 10.39 9.51 5.19
CA VAL A 93 10.33 9.19 3.76
C VAL A 93 11.61 8.47 3.33
N ASP A 94 12.75 8.95 3.79
CA ASP A 94 14.02 8.33 3.44
C ASP A 94 14.08 6.90 3.94
N ARG A 95 13.60 6.65 5.14
CA ARG A 95 13.59 5.30 5.70
C ARG A 95 12.62 4.38 4.95
N ALA A 96 11.49 4.93 4.51
CA ALA A 96 10.54 4.13 3.74
C ALA A 96 11.14 3.69 2.41
N ILE A 97 11.84 4.61 1.75
CA ILE A 97 12.52 4.28 0.50
C ILE A 97 13.59 3.21 0.74
N ALA A 98 14.41 3.40 1.77
CA ALA A 98 15.45 2.45 2.09
C ALA A 98 14.90 1.10 2.49
N ALA A 99 13.73 1.08 3.10
CA ALA A 99 13.09 -0.18 3.53
C ALA A 99 12.45 -0.94 2.37
N GLY A 100 12.28 -0.31 1.21
CA GLY A 100 11.77 -1.03 0.06
C GLY A 100 10.39 -0.62 -0.42
N ALA A 101 9.92 0.59 -0.07
CA ALA A 101 8.67 1.08 -0.64
C ALA A 101 8.79 1.14 -2.16
N ALA A 102 7.75 0.70 -2.85
CA ALA A 102 7.77 0.67 -4.30
C ALA A 102 7.60 2.07 -4.90
N GLU A 103 6.76 2.89 -4.28
CA GLU A 103 6.58 4.29 -4.69
C GLU A 103 6.20 5.12 -3.49
N ILE A 104 6.50 6.42 -3.58
CA ILE A 104 6.08 7.40 -2.61
C ILE A 104 5.18 8.39 -3.32
N LEU A 105 3.93 8.51 -2.88
CA LEU A 105 2.99 9.48 -3.41
C LEU A 105 2.65 10.49 -2.32
N HIS A 106 2.46 11.73 -2.70
CA HIS A 106 2.19 12.80 -1.74
C HIS A 106 0.71 13.17 -1.75
N LYS A 107 0.12 13.27 -0.56
CA LYS A 107 -1.25 13.75 -0.43
C LYS A 107 -1.31 15.25 -0.71
N PRO A 108 -2.40 15.74 -1.28
CA PRO A 108 -3.52 14.98 -1.80
C PRO A 108 -3.19 14.39 -3.17
N VAL A 109 -3.64 13.19 -3.42
CA VAL A 109 -3.45 12.55 -4.72
C VAL A 109 -4.84 12.29 -5.30
N SER A 110 -5.01 12.51 -6.62
CA SER A 110 -6.27 12.18 -7.23
C SER A 110 -6.46 10.69 -7.27
N PHE A 111 -7.69 10.25 -7.15
CA PHE A 111 -7.95 8.82 -7.20
C PHE A 111 -7.57 8.25 -8.56
N ARG A 112 -7.76 9.02 -9.61
CA ARG A 112 -7.37 8.59 -10.93
C ARG A 112 -5.87 8.31 -11.03
N TRP A 113 -5.05 9.20 -10.47
CA TRP A 113 -3.61 8.98 -10.48
C TRP A 113 -3.23 7.77 -9.64
N LEU A 114 -3.85 7.65 -8.48
CA LEU A 114 -3.61 6.49 -7.62
C LEU A 114 -3.94 5.20 -8.36
N GLU A 115 -5.06 5.18 -9.07
CA GLU A 115 -5.45 3.98 -9.79
C GLU A 115 -4.44 3.60 -10.86
N LEU A 116 -3.89 4.58 -11.55
CA LEU A 116 -2.84 4.29 -12.53
C LEU A 116 -1.61 3.69 -11.88
N VAL A 117 -1.24 4.19 -10.71
CA VAL A 117 -0.11 3.64 -9.97
C VAL A 117 -0.41 2.21 -9.53
N LEU A 118 -1.61 1.97 -9.01
CA LEU A 118 -2.00 0.62 -8.62
C LEU A 118 -1.91 -0.36 -9.78
N GLN A 119 -2.43 0.05 -10.93
CA GLN A 119 -2.40 -0.81 -12.10
C GLN A 119 -0.98 -1.14 -12.52
N ARG A 120 -0.08 -0.18 -12.41
CA ARG A 120 1.32 -0.41 -12.76
C ARG A 120 1.94 -1.52 -11.91
N HIS A 121 1.57 -1.58 -10.63
CA HIS A 121 2.14 -2.56 -9.72
C HIS A 121 1.35 -3.86 -9.65
N LEU A 122 0.11 -3.86 -10.12
CA LEU A 122 -0.74 -5.04 -10.09
C LEU A 122 -0.79 -5.77 -11.42
N SER A 123 -0.32 -5.12 -12.48
CA SER A 123 -0.36 -5.75 -13.78
C SER A 123 0.61 -6.92 -13.84
N PRO A 124 0.22 -7.99 -14.48
CA PRO A 124 1.11 -9.15 -14.58
C PRO A 124 2.37 -8.82 -15.34
N GLN A 125 3.48 -9.26 -14.83
CA GLN A 125 4.76 -9.05 -15.47
C GLN A 125 4.88 -9.76 -16.78
N LYS A 126 4.14 -10.82 -16.95
CA LYS A 126 4.22 -11.57 -18.17
C LYS A 126 3.85 -10.75 -19.38
N GLN A 127 3.17 -9.64 -19.22
CA GLN A 127 2.90 -8.78 -20.33
C GLN A 127 4.17 -8.26 -20.95
N ILE A 128 5.19 -8.09 -20.16
CA ILE A 128 6.46 -7.61 -20.66
C ILE A 128 7.10 -8.66 -21.53
N HIS A 129 6.93 -9.89 -21.20
CA HIS A 129 7.53 -10.96 -21.96
C HIS A 129 6.91 -11.09 -23.33
N GLN A 130 5.66 -10.75 -23.44
CA GLN A 130 4.99 -10.92 -24.69
C GLN A 130 5.38 -9.91 -25.73
N ILE A 131 6.05 -8.90 -25.32
CA ILE A 131 6.47 -7.88 -26.24
C ILE A 131 7.62 -8.33 -27.10
N GLN A 132 8.38 -9.27 -26.60
CA GLN A 132 9.52 -9.64 -27.34
C GLN A 132 9.24 -10.42 -28.48
#